data_4bca23bfda683e94716f0e25a14b8ad0
#
_entry.id   4bca23bfda683e94716f0e25a14b8ad0
#
_cell.length_a   1.000
_cell.length_b   1.000
_cell.length_c   1.000
_cell.angle_alpha   90.00
_cell.angle_beta   90.00
_cell.angle_gamma   90.00
#
_symmetry.space_group_name_H-M   'P 1'
#
loop_
_entity.id
_entity.type
_entity.pdbx_description
1 polymer ?
#
loop_
_entity_poly.entity_id
_entity_poly.type
_entity_poly.pdbx_seq_one_letter_code
_entity_poly.pdbx_strand_id
1 'polypeptide(L)'
;ERIARALLPIVGNSLDEHRALAGTTAANRWIAPSDYLYVYRDRAAFEGDAYGWRLRREAGFSWDEMEGASLGSYDPLLGEANRFAVRLADHGVIRDPGLYVKDLAAEFEVRGGTVLRGTLQGFVTENGRLTGLATDGGPLACDRAVLATGVWSGPLADQLGISVPLESERG
;
A
#
# COMPACT_ATOMS: atom_id res chain seq x y z
N GLU A 1 19.03 -1.31 5.02
CA GLU A 1 18.88 -0.04 5.77
C GLU A 1 18.53 1.15 4.86
N ARG A 2 19.35 1.46 3.84
CA ARG A 2 19.12 2.63 2.97
C ARG A 2 17.73 2.63 2.33
N ILE A 3 17.28 1.51 1.77
CA ILE A 3 15.96 1.39 1.14
C ILE A 3 14.85 1.54 2.19
N ALA A 4 14.96 0.88 3.33
CA ALA A 4 13.97 1.00 4.42
C ALA A 4 13.82 2.43 4.90
N ARG A 5 14.92 3.16 5.09
CA ARG A 5 14.88 4.58 5.48
C ARG A 5 14.28 5.47 4.39
N ALA A 6 14.52 5.16 3.11
CA ALA A 6 13.94 5.91 2.00
C ALA A 6 12.43 5.68 1.85
N LEU A 7 11.94 4.49 2.17
CA LEU A 7 10.53 4.15 2.11
C LEU A 7 9.72 4.63 3.34
N LEU A 8 10.36 4.77 4.49
CA LEU A 8 9.68 5.12 5.75
C LEU A 8 8.81 6.40 5.65
N PRO A 9 9.24 7.51 5.05
CA PRO A 9 8.40 8.69 4.87
C PRO A 9 7.15 8.46 4.01
N ILE A 10 7.16 7.41 3.18
CA ILE A 10 6.04 7.08 2.28
C ILE A 10 5.04 6.14 2.96
N VAL A 11 5.55 5.16 3.74
CA VAL A 11 4.69 4.08 4.28
C VAL A 11 4.44 4.18 5.78
N GLY A 12 5.25 4.94 6.52
CA GLY A 12 5.25 4.94 7.98
C GLY A 12 3.99 5.53 8.61
N ASN A 13 3.31 6.45 7.93
CA ASN A 13 2.09 7.12 8.36
C ASN A 13 0.89 6.82 7.44
N SER A 14 0.94 5.71 6.69
CA SER A 14 -0.07 5.40 5.68
C SER A 14 -1.50 5.36 6.22
N LEU A 15 -1.72 4.90 7.47
CA LEU A 15 -3.04 4.88 8.08
C LEU A 15 -3.61 6.30 8.26
N ASP A 16 -2.79 7.23 8.75
CA ASP A 16 -3.20 8.62 8.96
C ASP A 16 -3.44 9.33 7.62
N GLU A 17 -2.64 9.06 6.61
CA GLU A 17 -2.83 9.57 5.25
C GLU A 17 -4.15 9.04 4.64
N HIS A 18 -4.45 7.76 4.81
CA HIS A 18 -5.73 7.21 4.37
C HIS A 18 -6.91 7.83 5.12
N ARG A 19 -6.81 8.05 6.43
CA ARG A 19 -7.83 8.74 7.21
C ARG A 19 -8.01 10.19 6.76
N ALA A 20 -6.92 10.90 6.52
CA ALA A 20 -6.96 12.27 6.02
C ALA A 20 -7.59 12.35 4.62
N LEU A 21 -7.22 11.45 3.72
CA LEU A 21 -7.77 11.36 2.36
C LEU A 21 -9.28 11.04 2.38
N ALA A 22 -9.67 10.05 3.17
CA ALA A 22 -11.07 9.67 3.29
C ALA A 22 -11.90 10.74 4.03
N GLY A 23 -11.33 11.38 5.03
CA GLY A 23 -11.94 12.51 5.77
C GLY A 23 -13.38 12.25 6.17
N THR A 24 -14.29 13.13 5.76
CA THR A 24 -15.73 13.03 5.99
C THR A 24 -16.48 12.33 4.85
N THR A 25 -15.78 11.78 3.86
CA THR A 25 -16.39 11.11 2.71
C THR A 25 -16.93 9.71 3.06
N ALA A 26 -17.70 9.13 2.14
CA ALA A 26 -18.23 7.78 2.28
C ALA A 26 -17.09 6.72 2.41
N ALA A 27 -15.91 6.99 1.85
CA ALA A 27 -14.76 6.09 1.91
C ALA A 27 -14.27 5.82 3.35
N ASN A 28 -14.46 6.76 4.27
CA ASN A 28 -13.98 6.62 5.65
C ASN A 28 -14.58 5.41 6.40
N ARG A 29 -15.80 4.99 6.05
CA ARG A 29 -16.47 3.81 6.66
C ARG A 29 -15.71 2.49 6.46
N TRP A 30 -14.84 2.43 5.48
CA TRP A 30 -14.07 1.24 5.14
C TRP A 30 -12.78 1.12 5.94
N ILE A 31 -12.33 2.20 6.57
CA ILE A 31 -11.13 2.22 7.41
C ILE A 31 -11.50 1.79 8.82
N ALA A 32 -10.87 0.74 9.33
CA ALA A 32 -11.05 0.29 10.69
C ALA A 32 -9.71 0.14 11.41
N PRO A 33 -9.67 0.36 12.74
CA PRO A 33 -8.50 -0.01 13.53
C PRO A 33 -8.30 -1.52 13.47
N SER A 34 -7.07 -1.94 13.45
CA SER A 34 -6.68 -3.34 13.45
C SER A 34 -5.30 -3.51 14.04
N ASP A 35 -5.04 -4.65 14.65
CA ASP A 35 -3.68 -5.07 14.92
C ASP A 35 -3.06 -5.67 13.66
N TYR A 36 -1.74 -5.63 13.58
CA TYR A 36 -0.97 -6.36 12.58
C TYR A 36 -0.12 -7.41 13.27
N LEU A 37 -0.33 -8.69 12.94
CA LEU A 37 0.36 -9.81 13.55
C LEU A 37 1.43 -10.38 12.64
N TYR A 38 2.62 -10.55 13.19
CA TYR A 38 3.63 -11.45 12.66
C TYR A 38 3.62 -12.73 13.49
N VAL A 39 3.32 -13.85 12.88
CA VAL A 39 3.27 -15.15 13.55
C VAL A 39 4.49 -15.98 13.18
N TYR A 40 5.06 -16.60 14.20
CA TYR A 40 6.23 -17.45 14.09
C TYR A 40 5.96 -18.81 14.70
N ARG A 41 6.65 -19.82 14.20
CA ARG A 41 6.59 -21.16 14.77
C ARG A 41 6.97 -21.16 16.25
N ASP A 42 7.99 -20.41 16.62
CA ASP A 42 8.52 -20.29 17.98
C ASP A 42 9.34 -19.01 18.14
N ARG A 43 9.75 -18.73 19.38
CA ARG A 43 10.59 -17.57 19.71
C ARG A 43 11.92 -17.56 18.96
N ALA A 44 12.56 -18.73 18.75
CA ALA A 44 13.82 -18.79 18.04
C ALA A 44 13.69 -18.35 16.57
N ALA A 45 12.58 -18.65 15.92
CA ALA A 45 12.30 -18.17 14.58
C ALA A 45 12.11 -16.62 14.55
N PHE A 46 11.48 -16.03 15.54
CA PHE A 46 11.41 -14.57 15.70
C PHE A 46 12.81 -13.96 15.91
N GLU A 47 13.62 -14.54 16.79
CA GLU A 47 15.00 -14.06 17.06
C GLU A 47 15.87 -14.17 15.79
N GLY A 48 15.61 -15.14 14.93
CA GLY A 48 16.25 -15.26 13.62
C GLY A 48 15.95 -14.10 12.67
N ASP A 49 14.82 -13.39 12.87
CA ASP A 49 14.42 -12.21 12.08
C ASP A 49 14.84 -10.88 12.74
N ALA A 50 15.82 -10.93 13.67
CA ALA A 50 16.27 -9.78 14.47
C ALA A 50 16.66 -8.55 13.63
N TYR A 51 17.17 -8.75 12.40
CA TYR A 51 17.53 -7.64 11.52
C TYR A 51 16.31 -6.78 11.13
N GLY A 52 15.23 -7.43 10.70
CA GLY A 52 13.99 -6.74 10.33
C GLY A 52 13.36 -6.02 11.53
N TRP A 53 13.36 -6.65 12.70
CA TRP A 53 12.82 -6.06 13.92
C TRP A 53 13.66 -4.89 14.44
N ARG A 54 14.98 -4.95 14.31
CA ARG A 54 15.84 -3.82 14.61
C ARG A 54 15.50 -2.60 13.75
N LEU A 55 15.31 -2.78 12.44
CA LEU A 55 14.95 -1.67 11.54
C LEU A 55 13.60 -1.04 11.92
N ARG A 56 12.61 -1.85 12.32
CA ARG A 56 11.31 -1.35 12.81
C ARG A 56 11.48 -0.53 14.08
N ARG A 57 12.30 -0.99 15.02
CA ARG A 57 12.60 -0.26 16.27
C ARG A 57 13.30 1.06 16.00
N GLU A 58 14.29 1.08 15.11
CA GLU A 58 14.97 2.30 14.68
C GLU A 58 14.03 3.29 13.98
N ALA A 59 12.97 2.79 13.34
CA ALA A 59 11.92 3.57 12.72
C ALA A 59 10.84 4.06 13.71
N GLY A 60 10.96 3.73 15.02
CA GLY A 60 10.04 4.17 16.05
C GLY A 60 8.84 3.25 16.32
N PHE A 61 8.77 2.09 15.66
CA PHE A 61 7.70 1.12 15.92
C PHE A 61 7.91 0.41 17.26
N SER A 62 6.83 0.23 18.00
CA SER A 62 6.73 -0.59 19.20
C SER A 62 5.79 -1.78 18.95
N TRP A 63 5.92 -2.83 19.74
CA TRP A 63 5.11 -4.03 19.62
C TRP A 63 5.03 -4.79 20.94
N ASP A 64 4.04 -5.67 21.03
CA ASP A 64 3.89 -6.65 22.09
C ASP A 64 4.29 -8.05 21.56
N GLU A 65 4.98 -8.81 22.41
CA GLU A 65 5.30 -10.20 22.15
C GLU A 65 4.30 -11.10 22.87
N MET A 66 3.77 -12.09 22.18
CA MET A 66 2.77 -13.02 22.72
C MET A 66 3.20 -14.46 22.49
N GLU A 67 3.05 -15.30 23.53
CA GLU A 67 3.30 -16.73 23.48
C GLU A 67 2.43 -17.49 24.47
N GLY A 68 2.29 -18.80 24.27
CA GLY A 68 1.53 -19.65 25.18
C GLY A 68 0.09 -19.17 25.38
N ALA A 69 -0.31 -19.02 26.66
CA ALA A 69 -1.65 -18.63 27.04
C ALA A 69 -2.07 -17.25 26.52
N SER A 70 -1.14 -16.29 26.43
CA SER A 70 -1.44 -14.94 25.92
C SER A 70 -1.82 -14.97 24.45
N LEU A 71 -1.12 -15.74 23.64
CA LEU A 71 -1.43 -15.91 22.22
C LEU A 71 -2.77 -16.65 22.01
N GLY A 72 -3.00 -17.75 22.73
CA GLY A 72 -4.25 -18.50 22.66
C GLY A 72 -5.48 -17.71 23.14
N SER A 73 -5.30 -16.78 24.09
CA SER A 73 -6.38 -15.87 24.51
C SER A 73 -6.65 -14.76 23.52
N TYR A 74 -5.63 -14.33 22.77
CA TYR A 74 -5.77 -13.32 21.72
C TYR A 74 -6.50 -13.89 20.49
N ASP A 75 -6.03 -15.02 19.99
CA ASP A 75 -6.63 -15.70 18.86
C ASP A 75 -6.56 -17.23 19.03
N PRO A 76 -7.69 -17.87 19.37
CA PRO A 76 -7.74 -19.31 19.54
C PRO A 76 -7.48 -20.13 18.26
N LEU A 77 -7.51 -19.48 17.07
CA LEU A 77 -7.23 -20.15 15.80
C LEU A 77 -5.71 -20.24 15.52
N LEU A 78 -4.89 -19.45 16.22
CA LEU A 78 -3.45 -19.59 16.20
C LEU A 78 -3.06 -20.81 17.04
N GLY A 79 -3.10 -21.96 16.43
CA GLY A 79 -2.95 -23.25 17.08
C GLY A 79 -1.48 -23.65 17.33
N GLU A 80 -1.24 -24.95 17.45
CA GLU A 80 0.06 -25.51 17.79
C GLU A 80 1.21 -25.20 16.83
N ALA A 81 0.89 -24.89 15.56
CA ALA A 81 1.88 -24.57 14.54
C ALA A 81 2.54 -23.19 14.73
N ASN A 82 1.85 -22.26 15.40
CA ASN A 82 2.31 -20.91 15.64
C ASN A 82 2.32 -20.64 17.15
N ARG A 83 3.49 -20.66 17.75
CA ARG A 83 3.66 -20.57 19.22
C ARG A 83 4.13 -19.22 19.69
N PHE A 84 4.46 -18.33 18.75
CA PHE A 84 4.93 -16.98 19.04
C PHE A 84 4.34 -15.99 18.05
N ALA A 85 3.93 -14.83 18.54
CA ALA A 85 3.48 -13.74 17.68
C ALA A 85 3.98 -12.39 18.19
N VAL A 86 4.13 -11.46 17.26
CA VAL A 86 4.41 -10.06 17.52
C VAL A 86 3.23 -9.24 17.06
N ARG A 87 2.64 -8.45 17.95
CA ARG A 87 1.49 -7.59 17.71
C ARG A 87 1.93 -6.14 17.60
N LEU A 88 1.63 -5.51 16.46
CA LEU A 88 1.69 -4.06 16.28
C LEU A 88 0.26 -3.53 16.37
N ALA A 89 -0.05 -2.77 17.42
CA ALA A 89 -1.41 -2.39 17.75
C ALA A 89 -1.96 -1.21 16.92
N ASP A 90 -1.10 -0.28 16.51
CA ASP A 90 -1.52 0.98 15.89
C ASP A 90 -1.60 0.87 14.35
N HIS A 91 -2.29 -0.17 13.88
CA HIS A 91 -2.51 -0.39 12.45
C HIS A 91 -3.99 -0.22 12.08
N GLY A 92 -4.27 -0.27 10.79
CA GLY A 92 -5.61 -0.23 10.26
C GLY A 92 -5.79 -1.22 9.11
N VAL A 93 -7.03 -1.52 8.84
CA VAL A 93 -7.45 -2.37 7.71
C VAL A 93 -8.48 -1.63 6.87
N ILE A 94 -8.41 -1.80 5.57
CA ILE A 94 -9.49 -1.43 4.65
C ILE A 94 -10.39 -2.66 4.51
N ARG A 95 -11.60 -2.60 5.07
CA ARG A 95 -12.53 -3.74 5.12
C ARG A 95 -12.98 -4.21 3.74
N ASP A 96 -13.13 -3.29 2.81
CA ASP A 96 -13.41 -3.57 1.40
C ASP A 96 -12.60 -2.61 0.52
N PRO A 97 -11.42 -3.03 0.02
CA PRO A 97 -10.57 -2.18 -0.82
C PRO A 97 -11.24 -1.74 -2.11
N GLY A 98 -12.09 -2.60 -2.69
CA GLY A 98 -12.81 -2.29 -3.92
C GLY A 98 -13.83 -1.17 -3.74
N LEU A 99 -14.64 -1.25 -2.69
CA LEU A 99 -15.62 -0.19 -2.38
C LEU A 99 -14.94 1.07 -1.87
N TYR A 100 -13.85 0.95 -1.11
CA TYR A 100 -13.07 2.09 -0.68
C TYR A 100 -12.59 2.94 -1.86
N VAL A 101 -11.99 2.33 -2.88
CA VAL A 101 -11.52 3.02 -4.08
C VAL A 101 -12.68 3.61 -4.87
N LYS A 102 -13.82 2.92 -4.96
CA LYS A 102 -15.02 3.44 -5.64
C LYS A 102 -15.60 4.68 -4.94
N ASP A 103 -15.66 4.66 -3.61
CA ASP A 103 -16.13 5.81 -2.85
C ASP A 103 -15.17 7.02 -2.97
N LEU A 104 -13.83 6.78 -3.01
CA LEU A 104 -12.86 7.83 -3.30
C LEU A 104 -13.01 8.40 -4.71
N ALA A 105 -13.25 7.54 -5.70
CA ALA A 105 -13.48 7.98 -7.09
C ALA A 105 -14.76 8.82 -7.20
N ALA A 106 -15.84 8.42 -6.55
CA ALA A 106 -17.08 9.19 -6.51
C ALA A 106 -16.88 10.59 -5.85
N GLU A 107 -16.13 10.65 -4.77
CA GLU A 107 -15.79 11.92 -4.13
C GLU A 107 -14.92 12.81 -5.03
N PHE A 108 -13.98 12.21 -5.77
CA PHE A 108 -13.17 12.92 -6.75
C PHE A 108 -14.03 13.58 -7.84
N GLU A 109 -15.07 12.89 -8.33
CA GLU A 109 -16.01 13.43 -9.32
C GLU A 109 -16.87 14.56 -8.71
N VAL A 110 -17.32 14.41 -7.46
CA VAL A 110 -18.05 15.48 -6.74
C VAL A 110 -17.20 16.75 -6.63
N ARG A 111 -15.88 16.61 -6.49
CA ARG A 111 -14.93 17.74 -6.46
C ARG A 111 -14.55 18.28 -7.84
N GLY A 112 -15.20 17.83 -8.90
CA GLY A 112 -14.99 18.30 -10.27
C GLY A 112 -13.90 17.52 -11.04
N GLY A 113 -13.42 16.42 -10.51
CA GLY A 113 -12.57 15.48 -11.24
C GLY A 113 -13.36 14.67 -12.27
N THR A 114 -12.66 14.05 -13.20
CA THR A 114 -13.27 13.17 -14.21
C THR A 114 -12.64 11.79 -14.13
N VAL A 115 -13.46 10.75 -13.96
CA VAL A 115 -13.03 9.36 -14.02
C VAL A 115 -13.34 8.80 -15.40
N LEU A 116 -12.31 8.39 -16.13
CA LEU A 116 -12.43 7.83 -17.46
C LEU A 116 -12.05 6.36 -17.45
N ARG A 117 -12.77 5.56 -18.21
CA ARG A 117 -12.41 4.17 -18.47
C ARG A 117 -11.78 4.07 -19.85
N GLY A 118 -10.58 3.50 -19.93
CA GLY A 118 -9.86 3.35 -21.19
C GLY A 118 -8.51 2.67 -20.98
N THR A 119 -7.82 2.42 -22.08
CA THR A 119 -6.49 1.82 -22.10
C THR A 119 -5.46 2.87 -22.49
N LEU A 120 -4.49 3.12 -21.62
CA LEU A 120 -3.34 3.94 -21.95
C LEU A 120 -2.43 3.19 -22.93
N GLN A 121 -2.17 3.79 -24.09
CA GLN A 121 -1.32 3.24 -25.15
C GLN A 121 0.09 3.86 -25.14
N GLY A 122 0.23 5.09 -24.63
CA GLY A 122 1.50 5.79 -24.58
C GLY A 122 1.38 7.26 -24.18
N PHE A 123 2.48 7.97 -24.39
CA PHE A 123 2.63 9.37 -24.01
C PHE A 123 2.82 10.25 -25.24
N VAL A 124 2.19 11.43 -25.23
CA VAL A 124 2.41 12.47 -26.24
C VAL A 124 3.37 13.50 -25.65
N THR A 125 4.50 13.71 -26.33
CA THR A 125 5.52 14.65 -25.86
C THR A 125 5.92 15.62 -26.95
N GLU A 126 6.13 16.86 -26.58
CA GLU A 126 6.68 17.92 -27.45
C GLU A 126 7.86 18.61 -26.75
N ASN A 127 8.97 18.71 -27.45
CA ASN A 127 10.21 19.30 -26.91
C ASN A 127 10.64 18.71 -25.55
N GLY A 128 10.45 17.38 -25.37
CA GLY A 128 10.82 16.68 -24.13
C GLY A 128 9.85 16.92 -22.97
N ARG A 129 8.68 17.50 -23.20
CA ARG A 129 7.64 17.72 -22.19
C ARG A 129 6.39 16.91 -22.53
N LEU A 130 5.73 16.38 -21.51
CA LEU A 130 4.43 15.74 -21.67
C LEU A 130 3.39 16.79 -22.07
N THR A 131 2.64 16.50 -23.14
CA THR A 131 1.51 17.32 -23.60
C THR A 131 0.20 16.53 -23.64
N GLY A 132 0.26 15.21 -23.45
CA GLY A 132 -0.92 14.38 -23.41
C GLY A 132 -0.63 12.90 -23.27
N LEU A 133 -1.72 12.14 -23.22
CA LEU A 133 -1.75 10.68 -23.17
C LEU A 133 -2.45 10.16 -24.41
N ALA A 134 -1.91 9.12 -25.05
CA ALA A 134 -2.55 8.39 -26.11
C ALA A 134 -3.40 7.26 -25.50
N THR A 135 -4.70 7.26 -25.75
CA THR A 135 -5.62 6.22 -25.26
C THR A 135 -6.44 5.61 -26.39
N ASP A 136 -7.06 4.47 -26.13
CA ASP A 136 -8.00 3.83 -27.05
C ASP A 136 -9.26 4.68 -27.36
N GLY A 137 -9.60 5.60 -26.45
CA GLY A 137 -10.67 6.60 -26.62
C GLY A 137 -10.22 7.90 -27.28
N GLY A 138 -8.95 8.00 -27.73
CA GLY A 138 -8.35 9.20 -28.30
C GLY A 138 -7.36 9.90 -27.36
N PRO A 139 -6.74 10.99 -27.79
CA PRO A 139 -5.75 11.69 -27.00
C PRO A 139 -6.39 12.48 -25.86
N LEU A 140 -5.75 12.46 -24.69
CA LEU A 140 -6.09 13.27 -23.52
C LEU A 140 -4.99 14.28 -23.27
N ALA A 141 -5.31 15.57 -23.31
CA ALA A 141 -4.33 16.63 -23.03
C ALA A 141 -4.01 16.70 -21.54
N CYS A 142 -2.74 16.68 -21.19
CA CYS A 142 -2.25 16.92 -19.83
C CYS A 142 -0.78 17.32 -19.86
N ASP A 143 -0.34 18.07 -18.88
CA ASP A 143 1.06 18.49 -18.68
C ASP A 143 1.78 17.67 -17.60
N ARG A 144 1.04 16.86 -16.86
CA ARG A 144 1.54 15.94 -15.81
C ARG A 144 0.70 14.68 -15.77
N ALA A 145 1.36 13.57 -15.49
CA ALA A 145 0.69 12.28 -15.29
C ALA A 145 1.35 11.51 -14.14
N VAL A 146 0.54 10.76 -13.42
CA VAL A 146 1.02 9.78 -12.42
C VAL A 146 0.77 8.39 -12.97
N LEU A 147 1.84 7.63 -13.14
CA LEU A 147 1.76 6.24 -13.56
C LEU A 147 1.55 5.35 -12.34
N ALA A 148 0.32 4.88 -12.14
CA ALA A 148 -0.09 4.07 -10.99
C ALA A 148 -0.79 2.77 -11.42
N THR A 149 -0.25 2.11 -12.46
CA THR A 149 -0.85 0.94 -13.13
C THR A 149 -0.30 -0.40 -12.63
N GLY A 150 0.31 -0.43 -11.43
CA GLY A 150 0.88 -1.63 -10.86
C GLY A 150 1.94 -2.26 -11.78
N VAL A 151 1.85 -3.56 -12.03
CA VAL A 151 2.81 -4.30 -12.89
C VAL A 151 2.84 -3.81 -14.35
N TRP A 152 1.77 -3.17 -14.81
CA TRP A 152 1.70 -2.56 -16.15
C TRP A 152 2.50 -1.26 -16.27
N SER A 153 3.02 -0.75 -15.15
CA SER A 153 3.84 0.47 -15.15
C SER A 153 5.19 0.27 -15.85
N GLY A 154 5.77 -0.93 -15.79
CA GLY A 154 7.05 -1.24 -16.41
C GLY A 154 7.06 -0.94 -17.91
N PRO A 155 6.24 -1.61 -18.73
CA PRO A 155 6.18 -1.37 -20.18
C PRO A 155 5.84 0.07 -20.58
N LEU A 156 5.08 0.80 -19.78
CA LEU A 156 4.78 2.21 -20.02
C LEU A 156 5.97 3.10 -19.67
N ALA A 157 6.66 2.83 -18.57
CA ALA A 157 7.88 3.56 -18.19
C ALA A 157 9.02 3.36 -19.20
N ASP A 158 9.14 2.18 -19.78
CA ASP A 158 10.14 1.86 -20.81
C ASP A 158 9.99 2.76 -22.05
N GLN A 159 8.77 3.17 -22.40
CA GLN A 159 8.53 4.13 -23.50
C GLN A 159 9.17 5.52 -23.23
N LEU A 160 9.39 5.82 -21.96
CA LEU A 160 10.05 7.07 -21.52
C LEU A 160 11.55 6.87 -21.22
N GLY A 161 12.11 5.69 -21.52
CA GLY A 161 13.50 5.34 -21.22
C GLY A 161 13.76 5.10 -19.73
N ILE A 162 12.70 4.86 -18.93
CA ILE A 162 12.79 4.60 -17.50
C ILE A 162 12.57 3.10 -17.25
N SER A 163 13.60 2.40 -16.81
CA SER A 163 13.48 0.99 -16.42
C SER A 163 13.01 0.87 -14.98
N VAL A 164 11.88 0.18 -14.77
CA VAL A 164 11.32 -0.12 -13.46
C VAL A 164 11.26 -1.64 -13.28
N PRO A 165 12.03 -2.23 -12.36
CA PRO A 165 12.08 -3.67 -12.15
C PRO A 165 10.82 -4.13 -11.38
N LEU A 166 9.70 -4.30 -12.07
CA LEU A 166 8.44 -4.79 -11.54
C LEU A 166 8.19 -6.21 -12.04
N GLU A 167 7.90 -7.11 -11.13
CA GLU A 167 7.48 -8.48 -11.42
C GLU A 167 6.10 -8.71 -10.82
N SER A 168 5.26 -9.50 -11.52
CA SER A 168 3.96 -9.89 -10.98
C SER A 168 4.13 -11.12 -10.10
N GLU A 169 3.66 -11.03 -8.87
CA GLU A 169 3.56 -12.18 -7.97
C GLU A 169 2.09 -12.58 -7.83
N ARG A 170 1.87 -13.89 -7.75
CA ARG A 170 0.55 -14.42 -7.41
C ARG A 170 0.48 -14.53 -5.90
N GLY A 171 -0.43 -13.80 -5.30
CA GLY A 171 -0.78 -13.95 -3.89
C GLY A 171 -1.76 -15.11 -3.65
#